data_590ab808f94b11b70292cd640ffdf67e
#
_entry.id   590ab808f94b11b70292cd640ffdf67e
#
_cell.length_a   1.000
_cell.length_b   1.000
_cell.length_c   1.000
_cell.angle_alpha   90.00
_cell.angle_beta   90.00
_cell.angle_gamma   90.00
#
_symmetry.space_group_name_H-M   'P 1'
#
loop_
_entity.id
_entity.type
_entity.pdbx_description
1 polymer ?
#
loop_
_entity_poly.entity_id
_entity_poly.type
_entity_poly.pdbx_seq_one_letter_code
_entity_poly.pdbx_strand_id
1 'polypeptide(L)'
;MQITKNSVKTNPGPSEWFTGSVYIDAVAVPSAPSRLSASSVHFTPGARTAWHTHPNGQTIFVIEGVGLAQRRGGPIEVIRPGDRVFFEPAEHHWHGAAPNRFMTHLAMVDVDDQGNTATWGDHVSDAEYSAAPATGEG
;
A
#
# COMPACT_ATOMS: atom_id res chain seq x y z
N MET A 1 -23.26 4.48 17.20
CA MET A 1 -22.74 3.43 16.31
C MET A 1 -23.06 3.82 14.88
N GLN A 2 -22.09 3.63 13.97
CA GLN A 2 -22.28 3.91 12.55
C GLN A 2 -22.01 2.64 11.76
N ILE A 3 -22.92 2.29 10.87
CA ILE A 3 -22.76 1.13 9.99
C ILE A 3 -22.78 1.63 8.54
N THR A 4 -21.65 1.49 7.85
CA THR A 4 -21.58 1.76 6.42
C THR A 4 -21.74 0.44 5.68
N LYS A 5 -22.82 0.31 4.94
CA LYS A 5 -23.13 -0.93 4.21
C LYS A 5 -22.17 -1.09 3.02
N ASN A 6 -22.13 -2.31 2.46
CA ASN A 6 -21.32 -2.63 1.29
C ASN A 6 -21.87 -1.93 0.03
N SER A 7 -21.85 -0.62 0.05
CA SER A 7 -22.28 0.24 -1.06
C SER A 7 -21.25 1.33 -1.36
N VAL A 8 -20.10 1.26 -0.70
CA VAL A 8 -19.03 2.23 -0.91
C VAL A 8 -18.41 1.98 -2.28
N LYS A 9 -18.24 3.06 -3.04
CA LYS A 9 -17.68 2.98 -4.38
C LYS A 9 -16.17 2.67 -4.33
N THR A 10 -15.75 1.68 -5.13
CA THR A 10 -14.32 1.43 -5.36
C THR A 10 -13.75 2.55 -6.22
N ASN A 11 -12.59 3.09 -5.83
CA ASN A 11 -11.89 4.11 -6.58
C ASN A 11 -10.63 3.54 -7.22
N PRO A 12 -10.34 3.88 -8.50
CA PRO A 12 -9.05 3.54 -9.07
C PRO A 12 -7.94 4.35 -8.41
N GLY A 13 -6.78 3.73 -8.24
CA GLY A 13 -5.61 4.43 -7.72
C GLY A 13 -5.12 5.47 -8.71
N PRO A 14 -4.83 6.72 -8.27
CA PRO A 14 -4.31 7.77 -9.16
C PRO A 14 -2.98 7.38 -9.78
N SER A 15 -2.80 7.69 -11.06
CA SER A 15 -1.55 7.36 -11.79
C SER A 15 -0.33 8.11 -11.27
N GLU A 16 -0.52 9.21 -10.54
CA GLU A 16 0.57 9.92 -9.87
C GLU A 16 1.18 9.11 -8.73
N TRP A 17 0.39 8.19 -8.13
CA TRP A 17 0.78 7.42 -6.95
C TRP A 17 1.04 5.95 -7.23
N PHE A 18 0.63 5.46 -8.38
CA PHE A 18 0.71 4.04 -8.71
C PHE A 18 1.19 3.82 -10.15
N THR A 19 1.91 2.72 -10.35
CA THR A 19 2.16 2.14 -11.66
C THR A 19 1.28 0.91 -11.78
N GLY A 20 0.60 0.75 -12.92
CA GLY A 20 -0.36 -0.33 -13.13
C GLY A 20 -1.72 -0.03 -12.55
N SER A 21 -2.63 -0.99 -12.63
CA SER A 21 -4.01 -0.83 -12.17
C SER A 21 -4.14 -1.23 -10.70
N VAL A 22 -4.66 -0.32 -9.91
CA VAL A 22 -4.87 -0.48 -8.47
C VAL A 22 -6.28 0.00 -8.13
N TYR A 23 -6.95 -0.70 -7.23
CA TYR A 23 -8.33 -0.39 -6.81
C TYR A 23 -8.37 -0.22 -5.30
N ILE A 24 -9.04 0.84 -4.85
CA ILE A 24 -9.03 1.26 -3.44
C ILE A 24 -10.44 1.35 -2.90
N ASP A 25 -10.70 0.64 -1.80
CA ASP A 25 -11.93 0.73 -1.03
C ASP A 25 -11.63 1.32 0.35
N ALA A 26 -12.37 2.36 0.72
CA ALA A 26 -12.23 2.96 2.05
C ALA A 26 -12.74 2.00 3.13
N VAL A 27 -11.97 1.83 4.20
CA VAL A 27 -12.33 1.01 5.37
C VAL A 27 -12.58 1.88 6.59
N ALA A 28 -11.73 2.86 6.83
CA ALA A 28 -11.90 3.83 7.90
C ALA A 28 -11.51 5.23 7.39
N VAL A 29 -12.37 6.18 7.66
CA VAL A 29 -12.12 7.60 7.32
C VAL A 29 -11.91 8.33 8.64
N PRO A 30 -10.84 9.13 8.79
CA PRO A 30 -10.60 9.83 10.03
C PRO A 30 -11.77 10.72 10.43
N SER A 31 -12.19 10.59 11.69
CA SER A 31 -13.26 11.38 12.27
C SER A 31 -12.82 11.77 13.69
N ALA A 32 -12.51 13.04 13.90
CA ALA A 32 -11.95 13.49 15.17
C ALA A 32 -12.77 13.00 16.37
N PRO A 33 -12.13 12.52 17.45
CA PRO A 33 -10.70 12.53 17.71
C PRO A 33 -9.93 11.38 17.04
N SER A 34 -10.58 10.48 16.30
CA SER A 34 -9.90 9.39 15.60
C SER A 34 -9.07 9.94 14.43
N ARG A 35 -7.84 9.43 14.31
CA ARG A 35 -6.93 9.78 13.21
C ARG A 35 -6.67 8.60 12.28
N LEU A 36 -7.41 7.50 12.48
CA LEU A 36 -7.22 6.30 11.67
C LEU A 36 -7.76 6.49 10.26
N SER A 37 -6.87 6.33 9.28
CA SER A 37 -7.24 6.18 7.87
C SER A 37 -6.88 4.76 7.46
N ALA A 38 -7.83 4.03 6.90
CA ALA A 38 -7.60 2.66 6.46
C ALA A 38 -8.29 2.40 5.14
N SER A 39 -7.63 1.64 4.28
CA SER A 39 -8.16 1.25 2.97
C SER A 39 -7.79 -0.18 2.64
N SER A 40 -8.68 -0.86 1.92
CA SER A 40 -8.36 -2.11 1.25
C SER A 40 -7.84 -1.76 -0.13
N VAL A 41 -6.61 -2.19 -0.44
CA VAL A 41 -5.94 -1.83 -1.69
C VAL A 41 -5.64 -3.09 -2.47
N HIS A 42 -6.17 -3.17 -3.68
CA HIS A 42 -6.01 -4.31 -4.57
C HIS A 42 -5.09 -3.94 -5.72
N PHE A 43 -3.95 -4.61 -5.79
CA PHE A 43 -2.94 -4.43 -6.84
C PHE A 43 -3.06 -5.56 -7.86
N THR A 44 -3.23 -5.23 -9.12
CA THR A 44 -3.13 -6.22 -10.19
C THR A 44 -1.67 -6.66 -10.36
N PRO A 45 -1.39 -7.82 -11.01
CA PRO A 45 -0.02 -8.28 -11.19
C PRO A 45 0.91 -7.20 -11.74
N GLY A 46 2.04 -6.99 -11.09
CA GLY A 46 3.02 -5.97 -11.48
C GLY A 46 2.73 -4.55 -11.02
N ALA A 47 1.53 -4.28 -10.54
CA ALA A 47 1.18 -2.95 -10.04
C ALA A 47 1.86 -2.66 -8.69
N ARG A 48 2.22 -1.40 -8.48
CA ARG A 48 2.93 -0.96 -7.26
C ARG A 48 2.72 0.52 -7.00
N THR A 49 2.98 0.92 -5.77
CA THR A 49 2.99 2.35 -5.40
C THR A 49 4.25 3.02 -5.94
N ALA A 50 4.21 4.35 -6.03
CA ALA A 50 5.42 5.15 -6.11
C ALA A 50 6.19 5.07 -4.78
N TRP A 51 7.44 5.53 -4.76
CA TRP A 51 8.15 5.78 -3.52
C TRP A 51 7.40 6.84 -2.72
N HIS A 52 7.23 6.61 -1.42
CA HIS A 52 6.49 7.56 -0.58
C HIS A 52 6.84 7.41 0.89
N THR A 53 6.37 8.36 1.69
CA THR A 53 6.54 8.39 3.14
C THR A 53 5.21 8.69 3.81
N HIS A 54 5.11 8.33 5.08
CA HIS A 54 3.97 8.69 5.93
C HIS A 54 4.49 9.41 7.19
N PRO A 55 3.85 10.51 7.63
CA PRO A 55 4.35 11.27 8.77
C PRO A 55 4.39 10.47 10.06
N ASN A 56 3.44 9.57 10.27
CA ASN A 56 3.34 8.74 11.48
C ASN A 56 3.57 7.26 11.20
N GLY A 57 4.12 6.92 10.03
CA GLY A 57 4.30 5.54 9.61
C GLY A 57 3.05 4.93 9.01
N GLN A 58 3.17 3.70 8.55
CA GLN A 58 2.07 2.93 7.97
C GLN A 58 2.19 1.48 8.34
N THR A 59 1.06 0.86 8.68
CA THR A 59 0.95 -0.59 8.77
C THR A 59 0.19 -1.11 7.56
N ILE A 60 0.72 -2.13 6.89
CA ILE A 60 -0.05 -2.89 5.90
C ILE A 60 -0.19 -4.34 6.39
N PHE A 61 -1.34 -4.93 6.09
CA PHE A 61 -1.63 -6.32 6.43
C PHE A 61 -2.12 -7.03 5.19
N VAL A 62 -1.38 -8.06 4.74
CA VAL A 62 -1.70 -8.76 3.49
C VAL A 62 -2.89 -9.70 3.70
N ILE A 63 -3.88 -9.57 2.84
CA ILE A 63 -5.13 -10.34 2.87
C ILE A 63 -5.05 -11.49 1.86
N GLU A 64 -4.63 -11.21 0.64
CA GLU A 64 -4.63 -12.19 -0.47
C GLU A 64 -3.46 -11.96 -1.40
N GLY A 65 -3.09 -13.00 -2.13
CA GLY A 65 -2.11 -12.92 -3.21
C GLY A 65 -0.68 -12.95 -2.73
N VAL A 66 0.20 -12.36 -3.51
CA VAL A 66 1.63 -12.24 -3.21
C VAL A 66 2.08 -10.84 -3.52
N GLY A 67 2.71 -10.20 -2.55
CA GLY A 67 3.18 -8.83 -2.71
C GLY A 67 4.66 -8.67 -2.47
N LEU A 68 5.11 -7.46 -2.73
CA LEU A 68 6.49 -7.02 -2.53
C LEU A 68 6.48 -5.74 -1.71
N ALA A 69 7.50 -5.55 -0.89
CA ALA A 69 7.71 -4.32 -0.14
C ALA A 69 9.21 -4.03 -0.05
N GLN A 70 9.56 -2.75 -0.11
CA GLN A 70 10.97 -2.34 -0.02
C GLN A 70 11.06 -0.98 0.66
N ARG A 71 11.98 -0.86 1.63
CA ARG A 71 12.44 0.45 2.11
C ARG A 71 13.66 0.87 1.30
N ARG A 72 13.85 2.16 1.14
CA ARG A 72 15.03 2.68 0.41
C ARG A 72 16.31 2.21 1.07
N GLY A 73 17.22 1.65 0.25
CA GLY A 73 18.47 1.11 0.72
C GLY A 73 18.41 -0.30 1.26
N GLY A 74 17.22 -0.92 1.31
CA GLY A 74 17.05 -2.30 1.74
C GLY A 74 16.71 -3.25 0.60
N PRO A 75 16.67 -4.55 0.86
CA PRO A 75 16.25 -5.52 -0.14
C PRO A 75 14.73 -5.47 -0.35
N ILE A 76 14.28 -5.99 -1.50
CA ILE A 76 12.85 -6.21 -1.72
C ILE A 76 12.45 -7.48 -0.98
N GLU A 77 11.42 -7.37 -0.14
CA GLU A 77 10.88 -8.48 0.63
C GLU A 77 9.59 -8.98 -0.01
N VAL A 78 9.43 -10.31 -0.07
CA VAL A 78 8.16 -10.93 -0.50
C VAL A 78 7.25 -11.02 0.71
N ILE A 79 6.01 -10.55 0.53
CA ILE A 79 5.00 -10.56 1.59
C ILE A 79 3.80 -11.39 1.16
N ARG A 80 3.21 -12.15 2.10
CA ARG A 80 2.15 -13.11 1.85
C ARG A 80 1.00 -12.93 2.84
N PRO A 81 -0.17 -13.51 2.56
CA PRO A 81 -1.33 -13.39 3.46
C PRO A 81 -0.98 -13.70 4.92
N GLY A 82 -1.40 -12.81 5.80
CA GLY A 82 -1.09 -12.88 7.22
C GLY A 82 0.16 -12.10 7.62
N ASP A 83 0.99 -11.69 6.67
CA ASP A 83 2.14 -10.84 6.96
C ASP A 83 1.69 -9.41 7.22
N ARG A 84 2.33 -8.77 8.18
CA ARG A 84 2.18 -7.33 8.42
C ARG A 84 3.53 -6.65 8.27
N VAL A 85 3.51 -5.45 7.70
CA VAL A 85 4.71 -4.64 7.53
C VAL A 85 4.45 -3.28 8.17
N PHE A 86 5.37 -2.81 8.99
CA PHE A 86 5.31 -1.46 9.51
C PHE A 86 6.44 -0.65 8.89
N PHE A 87 6.04 0.42 8.18
CA PHE A 87 6.99 1.40 7.66
C PHE A 87 7.10 2.52 8.68
N GLU A 88 8.33 2.82 9.11
CA GLU A 88 8.59 3.84 10.12
C GLU A 88 8.18 5.25 9.64
N PRO A 89 7.89 6.18 10.56
CA PRO A 89 7.66 7.57 10.18
C PRO A 89 8.78 8.11 9.29
N ALA A 90 8.38 8.75 8.18
CA ALA A 90 9.29 9.36 7.20
C ALA A 90 10.21 8.38 6.45
N GLU A 91 9.98 7.08 6.57
CA GLU A 91 10.76 6.07 5.85
C GLU A 91 10.29 5.97 4.40
N HIS A 92 11.21 6.21 3.45
CA HIS A 92 10.91 6.05 2.02
C HIS A 92 10.74 4.58 1.69
N HIS A 93 9.61 4.23 1.11
CA HIS A 93 9.26 2.85 0.80
C HIS A 93 8.29 2.76 -0.37
N TRP A 94 8.08 1.54 -0.85
CA TRP A 94 7.01 1.20 -1.78
C TRP A 94 6.51 -0.22 -1.48
N HIS A 95 5.31 -0.51 -1.94
CA HIS A 95 4.74 -1.85 -1.91
C HIS A 95 3.84 -2.07 -3.12
N GLY A 96 3.61 -3.34 -3.44
CA GLY A 96 2.82 -3.70 -4.61
C GLY A 96 2.70 -5.19 -4.79
N ALA A 97 2.14 -5.59 -5.93
CA ALA A 97 1.95 -6.99 -6.29
C ALA A 97 3.22 -7.61 -6.86
N ALA A 98 3.33 -8.92 -6.74
CA ALA A 98 4.32 -9.70 -7.47
C ALA A 98 4.05 -9.61 -8.98
N PRO A 99 5.05 -9.93 -9.84
CA PRO A 99 4.88 -9.80 -11.28
C PRO A 99 3.75 -10.65 -11.85
N ASN A 100 3.50 -11.83 -11.28
CA ASN A 100 2.56 -12.82 -11.81
C ASN A 100 1.30 -13.02 -10.97
N ARG A 101 1.17 -12.29 -9.85
CA ARG A 101 0.05 -12.45 -8.92
C ARG A 101 -0.45 -11.10 -8.47
N PHE A 102 -1.78 -11.01 -8.30
CA PHE A 102 -2.36 -9.86 -7.60
C PHE A 102 -1.99 -9.90 -6.11
N MET A 103 -2.16 -8.77 -5.45
CA MET A 103 -2.04 -8.69 -3.99
C MET A 103 -3.06 -7.70 -3.46
N THR A 104 -3.73 -8.09 -2.37
CA THR A 104 -4.63 -7.20 -1.64
C THR A 104 -4.13 -7.06 -0.22
N HIS A 105 -4.05 -5.82 0.27
CA HIS A 105 -3.73 -5.56 1.66
C HIS A 105 -4.65 -4.51 2.27
N LEU A 106 -4.76 -4.53 3.60
CA LEU A 106 -5.24 -3.37 4.34
C LEU A 106 -4.08 -2.41 4.54
N ALA A 107 -4.32 -1.13 4.30
CA ALA A 107 -3.37 -0.06 4.58
C ALA A 107 -3.93 0.82 5.67
N MET A 108 -3.15 1.03 6.73
CA MET A 108 -3.59 1.79 7.90
C MET A 108 -2.57 2.86 8.24
N VAL A 109 -2.99 4.10 8.29
CA VAL A 109 -2.15 5.22 8.69
C VAL A 109 -2.86 6.06 9.75
N ASP A 110 -2.06 6.65 10.63
CA ASP A 110 -2.49 7.66 11.58
C ASP A 110 -2.16 9.01 10.95
N VAL A 111 -3.19 9.78 10.59
CA VAL A 111 -2.99 11.09 9.94
C VAL A 111 -2.34 12.07 10.93
N ASP A 112 -1.58 13.03 10.40
CA ASP A 112 -0.94 14.05 11.23
C ASP A 112 -1.93 15.14 11.67
N ASP A 113 -1.45 16.14 12.38
CA ASP A 113 -2.30 17.23 12.91
C ASP A 113 -2.95 18.06 11.81
N GLN A 114 -2.39 18.07 10.60
CA GLN A 114 -2.94 18.74 9.44
C GLN A 114 -3.79 17.83 8.54
N GLY A 115 -3.97 16.57 8.95
CA GLY A 115 -4.73 15.60 8.16
C GLY A 115 -3.94 14.96 7.01
N ASN A 116 -2.62 15.13 6.96
CA ASN A 116 -1.79 14.53 5.93
C ASN A 116 -1.60 13.04 6.18
N THR A 117 -1.61 12.25 5.10
CA THR A 117 -1.40 10.81 5.16
C THR A 117 -0.09 10.36 4.52
N ALA A 118 0.35 11.03 3.46
CA ALA A 118 1.51 10.60 2.68
C ALA A 118 2.17 11.76 1.94
N THR A 119 3.46 11.60 1.66
CA THR A 119 4.19 12.42 0.70
C THR A 119 4.69 11.52 -0.41
N TRP A 120 4.27 11.80 -1.65
CA TRP A 120 4.54 10.96 -2.81
C TRP A 120 5.79 11.43 -3.53
N GLY A 121 6.63 10.47 -3.92
CA GLY A 121 7.85 10.70 -4.67
C GLY A 121 7.80 10.07 -6.06
N ASP A 122 8.98 9.71 -6.57
CA ASP A 122 9.11 9.12 -7.90
C ASP A 122 8.48 7.74 -7.97
N HIS A 123 8.00 7.38 -9.16
CA HIS A 123 7.56 6.02 -9.41
C HIS A 123 8.73 5.04 -9.27
N VAL A 124 8.42 3.84 -8.82
CA VAL A 124 9.38 2.73 -8.85
C VAL A 124 9.57 2.32 -10.30
N SER A 125 10.80 2.46 -10.81
CA SER A 125 11.10 2.12 -12.20
C SER A 125 10.98 0.63 -12.44
N ASP A 126 10.84 0.24 -13.71
CA ASP A 126 10.83 -1.18 -14.08
C ASP A 126 12.14 -1.86 -13.68
N ALA A 127 13.28 -1.16 -13.79
CA ALA A 127 14.57 -1.69 -13.37
C ALA A 127 14.63 -1.94 -11.87
N GLU A 128 14.13 -1.00 -11.06
CA GLU A 128 14.04 -1.17 -9.60
C GLU A 128 13.13 -2.33 -9.23
N TYR A 129 11.97 -2.39 -9.86
CA TYR A 129 10.98 -3.45 -9.60
C TYR A 129 11.49 -4.83 -10.02
N SER A 130 12.24 -4.92 -11.12
CA SER A 130 12.79 -6.17 -11.64
C SER A 130 13.90 -6.77 -10.77
N ALA A 131 14.41 -6.03 -9.80
CA ALA A 131 15.35 -6.53 -8.81
C ALA A 131 14.70 -7.41 -7.73
N ALA A 132 13.39 -7.62 -7.80
CA ALA A 132 12.66 -8.45 -6.85
C ALA A 132 13.14 -9.92 -6.91
N PRO A 133 13.17 -10.60 -5.75
CA PRO A 133 13.50 -12.03 -5.74
C PRO A 133 12.37 -12.84 -6.37
N ALA A 134 12.65 -14.08 -6.77
CA ALA A 134 11.62 -15.00 -7.24
C ALA A 134 10.60 -15.24 -6.13
N THR A 135 9.32 -15.19 -6.47
CA THR A 135 8.25 -15.33 -5.48
C THR A 135 7.82 -16.78 -5.27
N GLY A 136 8.21 -17.68 -6.16
CA GLY A 136 7.73 -19.06 -6.16
C GLY A 136 6.32 -19.21 -6.74
N GLU A 137 5.74 -18.14 -7.25
CA GLU A 137 4.40 -18.11 -7.84
C GLU A 137 4.56 -17.92 -9.35
N GLY A 138 4.38 -18.98 -10.06
CA GLY A 138 4.64 -19.06 -11.50
C GLY A 138 3.70 -18.35 -12.41
#